data_23160d1ad773b5c8670fe7fa60916e4c
#
_entry.id   23160d1ad773b5c8670fe7fa60916e4c
#
_cell.length_a   1.000
_cell.length_b   1.000
_cell.length_c   1.000
_cell.angle_alpha   90.00
_cell.angle_beta   90.00
_cell.angle_gamma   90.00
#
_symmetry.space_group_name_H-M   'P 1'
#
loop_
_entity.id
_entity.type
_entity.pdbx_description
1 polymer ?
#
loop_
_entity_poly.entity_id
_entity_poly.type
_entity_poly.pdbx_seq_one_letter_code
_entity_poly.pdbx_strand_id
1 'polypeptide(L)'
;EMSASIQEISKNATEAARIAGDAVATVRDADSTIGRLGGSSSEIGEVIKTITAVAEQTNLLALNATIEAARAGEAGKGFAVVANEVKELAKETARASGDIGRKVLAIQQDTASAVDAMRGILSVVTRISDAQTTIASAVEEQTATTNEINRNLSEAAHGTGEIVQNVEGLAAAANGTHRGAGQTQQVSSELARMAAVLQ
;
A
#
# COMPACT_ATOMS: atom_id res chain seq x y z
N GLU A 1 -1.36 -29.26 4.49
CA GLU A 1 -2.02 -28.14 3.78
C GLU A 1 -1.90 -26.82 4.56
N MET A 2 -2.28 -26.79 5.83
CA MET A 2 -2.25 -25.56 6.68
C MET A 2 -0.86 -24.92 6.76
N SER A 3 0.22 -25.69 6.93
CA SER A 3 1.60 -25.17 6.95
C SER A 3 2.00 -24.53 5.61
N ALA A 4 1.56 -25.09 4.48
CA ALA A 4 1.83 -24.51 3.16
C ALA A 4 1.09 -23.17 2.97
N SER A 5 -0.18 -23.10 3.40
CA SER A 5 -0.96 -21.85 3.35
C SER A 5 -0.35 -20.76 4.23
N ILE A 6 0.13 -21.09 5.42
CA ILE A 6 0.83 -20.15 6.31
C ILE A 6 2.11 -19.62 5.67
N GLN A 7 2.90 -20.47 5.02
CA GLN A 7 4.10 -20.06 4.30
C GLN A 7 3.78 -19.13 3.11
N GLU A 8 2.70 -19.39 2.40
CA GLU A 8 2.25 -18.55 1.30
C GLU A 8 1.79 -17.16 1.80
N ILE A 9 1.04 -17.11 2.92
CA ILE A 9 0.65 -15.85 3.56
C ILE A 9 1.90 -15.06 3.99
N SER A 10 2.88 -15.71 4.61
CA SER A 10 4.15 -15.09 5.02
C SER A 10 4.87 -14.46 3.83
N LYS A 11 4.99 -15.21 2.73
CA LYS A 11 5.61 -14.74 1.50
C LYS A 11 4.88 -13.53 0.92
N ASN A 12 3.55 -13.60 0.85
CA ASN A 12 2.73 -12.52 0.32
C ASN A 12 2.79 -11.26 1.19
N ALA A 13 2.81 -11.40 2.51
CA ALA A 13 2.97 -10.28 3.44
C ALA A 13 4.33 -9.59 3.26
N THR A 14 5.41 -10.37 3.13
CA THR A 14 6.77 -9.85 2.88
C THR A 14 6.85 -9.11 1.55
N GLU A 15 6.29 -9.69 0.50
CA GLU A 15 6.26 -9.05 -0.82
C GLU A 15 5.41 -7.77 -0.84
N ALA A 16 4.26 -7.77 -0.16
CA ALA A 16 3.44 -6.56 -0.02
C ALA A 16 4.15 -5.45 0.76
N ALA A 17 4.92 -5.80 1.81
CA ALA A 17 5.75 -4.84 2.53
C ALA A 17 6.84 -4.24 1.64
N ARG A 18 7.49 -5.07 0.80
CA ARG A 18 8.48 -4.61 -0.17
C ARG A 18 7.86 -3.65 -1.19
N ILE A 19 6.71 -4.01 -1.76
CA ILE A 19 5.98 -3.14 -2.72
C ILE A 19 5.58 -1.81 -2.06
N ALA A 20 5.14 -1.84 -0.81
CA ALA A 20 4.85 -0.62 -0.05
C ALA A 20 6.11 0.25 0.11
N GLY A 21 7.27 -0.34 0.40
CA GLY A 21 8.55 0.37 0.45
C GLY A 21 8.93 1.03 -0.87
N ASP A 22 8.78 0.32 -2.00
CA ASP A 22 9.04 0.84 -3.34
C ASP A 22 8.07 1.99 -3.69
N ALA A 23 6.80 1.86 -3.29
CA ALA A 23 5.80 2.91 -3.47
C ALA A 23 6.16 4.20 -2.68
N VAL A 24 6.67 4.07 -1.44
CA VAL A 24 7.16 5.23 -0.66
C VAL A 24 8.30 5.94 -1.39
N ALA A 25 9.26 5.20 -1.95
CA ALA A 25 10.36 5.78 -2.72
C ALA A 25 9.81 6.54 -3.95
N THR A 26 8.92 5.92 -4.71
CA THR A 26 8.30 6.51 -5.90
C THR A 26 7.53 7.81 -5.56
N VAL A 27 6.77 7.81 -4.47
CA VAL A 27 6.02 9.00 -4.04
C VAL A 27 6.96 10.14 -3.62
N ARG A 28 8.08 9.83 -2.95
CA ARG A 28 9.11 10.83 -2.60
C ARG A 28 9.75 11.46 -3.82
N ASP A 29 10.06 10.67 -4.84
CA ASP A 29 10.63 11.16 -6.10
C ASP A 29 9.63 12.07 -6.85
N ALA A 30 8.35 11.67 -6.85
CA ALA A 30 7.27 12.49 -7.41
C ALA A 30 7.10 13.81 -6.63
N ASP A 31 7.10 13.79 -5.30
CA ASP A 31 7.03 14.98 -4.44
C ASP A 31 8.19 15.94 -4.73
N SER A 32 9.41 15.43 -4.84
CA SER A 32 10.59 16.22 -5.23
C SER A 32 10.42 16.87 -6.60
N THR A 33 9.90 16.13 -7.58
CA THR A 33 9.69 16.62 -8.95
C THR A 33 8.61 17.72 -8.99
N ILE A 34 7.51 17.53 -8.26
CA ILE A 34 6.44 18.50 -8.14
C ILE A 34 6.93 19.75 -7.39
N GLY A 35 7.74 19.59 -6.35
CA GLY A 35 8.38 20.71 -5.65
C GLY A 35 9.25 21.58 -6.57
N ARG A 36 10.03 20.94 -7.45
CA ARG A 36 10.82 21.66 -8.48
C ARG A 36 9.91 22.40 -9.48
N LEU A 37 8.79 21.78 -9.89
CA LEU A 37 7.82 22.43 -10.78
C LEU A 37 7.22 23.68 -10.13
N GLY A 38 6.90 23.62 -8.83
CA GLY A 38 6.45 24.77 -8.05
C GLY A 38 7.48 25.89 -8.01
N GLY A 39 8.75 25.57 -7.78
CA GLY A 39 9.86 26.50 -7.83
C GLY A 39 10.00 27.18 -9.19
N SER A 40 10.05 26.39 -10.28
CA SER A 40 10.14 26.91 -11.65
C SER A 40 8.94 27.79 -12.02
N SER A 41 7.74 27.42 -11.58
CA SER A 41 6.53 28.24 -11.78
C SER A 41 6.62 29.58 -11.05
N SER A 42 7.21 29.60 -9.85
CA SER A 42 7.44 30.84 -9.12
C SER A 42 8.43 31.75 -9.85
N GLU A 43 9.53 31.21 -10.36
CA GLU A 43 10.50 31.95 -11.16
C GLU A 43 9.88 32.52 -12.43
N ILE A 44 9.06 31.76 -13.13
CA ILE A 44 8.30 32.26 -14.30
C ILE A 44 7.37 33.41 -13.88
N GLY A 45 6.73 33.31 -12.73
CA GLY A 45 5.90 34.39 -12.19
C GLY A 45 6.66 35.69 -11.99
N GLU A 46 7.89 35.65 -11.50
CA GLU A 46 8.75 36.85 -11.35
C GLU A 46 9.17 37.43 -12.71
N VAL A 47 9.48 36.59 -13.67
CA VAL A 47 9.80 37.01 -15.05
C VAL A 47 8.60 37.72 -15.69
N ILE A 48 7.40 37.16 -15.52
CA ILE A 48 6.15 37.78 -16.06
C ILE A 48 5.88 39.15 -15.42
N LYS A 49 6.10 39.32 -14.13
CA LYS A 49 6.01 40.65 -13.46
C LYS A 49 6.98 41.64 -14.10
N THR A 50 8.21 41.20 -14.35
CA THR A 50 9.23 42.04 -15.00
C THR A 50 8.83 42.46 -16.41
N ILE A 51 8.32 41.49 -17.22
CA ILE A 51 7.83 41.75 -18.60
C ILE A 51 6.67 42.74 -18.56
N THR A 52 5.74 42.59 -17.61
CA THR A 52 4.60 43.51 -17.46
C THR A 52 5.09 44.93 -17.14
N ALA A 53 6.03 45.07 -16.23
CA ALA A 53 6.62 46.39 -15.89
C ALA A 53 7.34 47.04 -17.07
N VAL A 54 8.08 46.24 -17.86
CA VAL A 54 8.75 46.74 -19.09
C VAL A 54 7.72 47.15 -20.14
N ALA A 55 6.63 46.40 -20.30
CA ALA A 55 5.55 46.75 -21.23
C ALA A 55 4.86 48.08 -20.79
N GLU A 56 4.57 48.26 -19.51
CA GLU A 56 4.01 49.50 -18.98
C GLU A 56 4.95 50.69 -19.21
N GLN A 57 6.24 50.53 -18.94
CA GLN A 57 7.27 51.54 -19.19
C GLN A 57 7.36 51.88 -20.69
N THR A 58 7.32 50.86 -21.56
CA THR A 58 7.32 51.04 -23.01
C THR A 58 6.07 51.76 -23.50
N ASN A 59 4.91 51.47 -22.93
CA ASN A 59 3.67 52.22 -23.23
C ASN A 59 3.76 53.70 -22.84
N LEU A 60 4.38 54.01 -21.66
CA LEU A 60 4.60 55.40 -21.24
C LEU A 60 5.62 56.12 -22.16
N LEU A 61 6.70 55.45 -22.56
CA LEU A 61 7.67 56.01 -23.51
C LEU A 61 7.01 56.30 -24.89
N ALA A 62 6.21 55.38 -25.39
CA ALA A 62 5.47 55.51 -26.64
C ALA A 62 4.44 56.67 -26.55
N LEU A 63 3.78 56.81 -25.40
CA LEU A 63 2.88 57.93 -25.17
C LEU A 63 3.62 59.28 -25.21
N ASN A 64 4.77 59.37 -24.56
CA ASN A 64 5.61 60.60 -24.57
C ASN A 64 6.07 60.90 -26.01
N ALA A 65 6.49 59.88 -26.77
CA ALA A 65 6.88 60.02 -28.19
C ALA A 65 5.71 60.49 -29.05
N THR A 66 4.49 60.01 -28.80
CA THR A 66 3.26 60.44 -29.51
C THR A 66 2.97 61.92 -29.25
N ILE A 67 3.15 62.37 -28.00
CA ILE A 67 2.96 63.76 -27.61
C ILE A 67 3.98 64.68 -28.31
N GLU A 68 5.25 64.30 -28.33
CA GLU A 68 6.30 65.09 -28.97
C GLU A 68 6.17 65.11 -30.51
N ALA A 69 5.71 63.98 -31.12
CA ALA A 69 5.39 63.93 -32.56
C ALA A 69 4.23 64.88 -32.93
N ALA A 70 3.20 64.97 -32.06
CA ALA A 70 2.12 65.92 -32.25
C ALA A 70 2.60 67.36 -32.13
N ARG A 71 3.54 67.65 -31.27
CA ARG A 71 4.18 68.94 -31.05
C ARG A 71 5.01 69.44 -32.26
N ALA A 72 5.62 68.49 -33.01
CA ALA A 72 6.37 68.74 -34.24
C ALA A 72 5.48 69.02 -35.50
N GLY A 73 4.18 68.92 -35.37
CA GLY A 73 3.22 69.22 -36.45
C GLY A 73 3.38 68.31 -37.68
N GLU A 74 3.40 68.86 -38.86
CA GLU A 74 3.53 68.15 -40.15
C GLU A 74 4.82 67.27 -40.22
N ALA A 75 5.93 67.77 -39.66
CA ALA A 75 7.21 67.04 -39.62
C ALA A 75 7.18 65.81 -38.72
N GLY A 76 6.25 65.72 -37.75
CA GLY A 76 6.13 64.60 -36.79
C GLY A 76 5.18 63.49 -37.23
N LYS A 77 4.42 63.60 -38.33
CA LYS A 77 3.39 62.66 -38.73
C LYS A 77 3.87 61.20 -38.85
N GLY A 78 5.01 60.96 -39.49
CA GLY A 78 5.58 59.59 -39.62
C GLY A 78 6.00 59.03 -38.28
N PHE A 79 6.52 59.86 -37.37
CA PHE A 79 6.94 59.44 -36.05
C PHE A 79 5.75 59.11 -35.12
N ALA A 80 4.65 59.85 -35.26
CA ALA A 80 3.41 59.62 -34.54
C ALA A 80 2.80 58.23 -34.87
N VAL A 81 2.87 57.79 -36.10
CA VAL A 81 2.39 56.44 -36.52
C VAL A 81 3.19 55.35 -35.81
N VAL A 82 4.54 55.44 -35.83
CA VAL A 82 5.41 54.46 -35.19
C VAL A 82 5.19 54.47 -33.66
N ALA A 83 5.08 55.65 -33.06
CA ALA A 83 4.84 55.74 -31.62
C ALA A 83 3.49 55.14 -31.20
N ASN A 84 2.46 55.33 -31.98
CA ASN A 84 1.16 54.66 -31.73
C ASN A 84 1.23 53.14 -31.89
N GLU A 85 1.97 52.62 -32.88
CA GLU A 85 2.14 51.19 -33.09
C GLU A 85 2.90 50.55 -31.90
N VAL A 86 3.98 51.21 -31.45
CA VAL A 86 4.75 50.76 -30.23
C VAL A 86 3.85 50.79 -28.98
N LYS A 87 2.99 51.77 -28.85
CA LYS A 87 2.05 51.88 -27.74
C LYS A 87 1.04 50.71 -27.73
N GLU A 88 0.45 50.39 -28.89
CA GLU A 88 -0.49 49.28 -28.99
C GLU A 88 0.22 47.94 -28.73
N LEU A 89 1.42 47.75 -29.28
CA LEU A 89 2.23 46.56 -29.01
C LEU A 89 2.57 46.38 -27.52
N ALA A 90 2.89 47.49 -26.83
CA ALA A 90 3.13 47.48 -25.41
C ALA A 90 1.89 47.06 -24.60
N LYS A 91 0.72 47.58 -24.94
CA LYS A 91 -0.56 47.19 -24.33
C LYS A 91 -0.87 45.69 -24.55
N GLU A 92 -0.68 45.21 -25.81
CA GLU A 92 -0.89 43.79 -26.13
C GLU A 92 0.08 42.87 -25.33
N THR A 93 1.35 43.30 -25.19
CA THR A 93 2.36 42.62 -24.40
C THR A 93 1.94 42.53 -22.92
N ALA A 94 1.48 43.64 -22.35
CA ALA A 94 1.02 43.69 -20.95
C ALA A 94 -0.20 42.77 -20.76
N ARG A 95 -1.14 42.73 -21.69
CA ARG A 95 -2.31 41.83 -21.64
C ARG A 95 -1.90 40.38 -21.73
N ALA A 96 -1.06 40.02 -22.71
CA ALA A 96 -0.56 38.66 -22.87
C ALA A 96 0.21 38.17 -21.63
N SER A 97 1.06 39.05 -21.04
CA SER A 97 1.77 38.78 -19.79
C SER A 97 0.79 38.52 -18.63
N GLY A 98 -0.29 39.30 -18.54
CA GLY A 98 -1.32 39.10 -17.53
C GLY A 98 -2.05 37.76 -17.70
N ASP A 99 -2.30 37.33 -18.94
CA ASP A 99 -2.89 36.01 -19.23
C ASP A 99 -1.95 34.86 -18.82
N ILE A 100 -0.66 35.00 -19.12
CA ILE A 100 0.38 34.02 -18.69
C ILE A 100 0.47 34.01 -17.15
N GLY A 101 0.46 35.17 -16.51
CA GLY A 101 0.48 35.27 -15.05
C GLY A 101 -0.66 34.50 -14.39
N ARG A 102 -1.88 34.59 -14.92
CA ARG A 102 -3.03 33.80 -14.43
C ARG A 102 -2.82 32.29 -14.59
N LYS A 103 -2.25 31.87 -15.72
CA LYS A 103 -1.92 30.45 -15.96
C LYS A 103 -0.85 29.95 -15.00
N VAL A 104 0.17 30.75 -14.71
CA VAL A 104 1.22 30.41 -13.75
C VAL A 104 0.65 30.26 -12.33
N LEU A 105 -0.24 31.14 -11.91
CA LEU A 105 -0.93 31.02 -10.62
C LEU A 105 -1.76 29.73 -10.54
N ALA A 106 -2.46 29.36 -11.62
CA ALA A 106 -3.20 28.10 -11.67
C ALA A 106 -2.25 26.88 -11.53
N ILE A 107 -1.11 26.89 -12.25
CA ILE A 107 -0.10 25.82 -12.12
C ILE A 107 0.43 25.72 -10.69
N GLN A 108 0.70 26.85 -10.02
CA GLN A 108 1.14 26.86 -8.62
C GLN A 108 0.10 26.24 -7.68
N GLN A 109 -1.18 26.57 -7.91
CA GLN A 109 -2.28 26.02 -7.11
C GLN A 109 -2.46 24.51 -7.35
N ASP A 110 -2.38 24.05 -8.59
CA ASP A 110 -2.45 22.64 -8.94
C ASP A 110 -1.25 21.87 -8.36
N THR A 111 -0.06 22.47 -8.38
CA THR A 111 1.15 21.90 -7.80
C THR A 111 1.01 21.73 -6.28
N ALA A 112 0.47 22.72 -5.57
CA ALA A 112 0.21 22.63 -4.13
C ALA A 112 -0.80 21.50 -3.83
N SER A 113 -1.87 21.40 -4.61
CA SER A 113 -2.87 20.34 -4.46
C SER A 113 -2.27 18.94 -4.72
N ALA A 114 -1.35 18.83 -5.68
CA ALA A 114 -0.64 17.59 -5.97
C ALA A 114 0.28 17.17 -4.82
N VAL A 115 0.99 18.11 -4.19
CA VAL A 115 1.80 17.85 -2.97
C VAL A 115 0.93 17.31 -1.84
N ASP A 116 -0.22 17.90 -1.60
CA ASP A 116 -1.14 17.43 -0.55
C ASP A 116 -1.70 16.03 -0.85
N ALA A 117 -2.00 15.73 -2.11
CA ALA A 117 -2.39 14.40 -2.53
C ALA A 117 -1.26 13.37 -2.31
N MET A 118 0.00 13.73 -2.62
CA MET A 118 1.17 12.86 -2.37
C MET A 118 1.35 12.55 -0.88
N ARG A 119 1.15 13.52 -0.01
CA ARG A 119 1.18 13.30 1.46
C ARG A 119 0.08 12.34 1.89
N GLY A 120 -1.12 12.45 1.32
CA GLY A 120 -2.21 11.49 1.53
C GLY A 120 -1.82 10.07 1.14
N ILE A 121 -1.23 9.89 -0.05
CA ILE A 121 -0.75 8.59 -0.53
C ILE A 121 0.33 8.03 0.40
N LEU A 122 1.31 8.84 0.82
CA LEU A 122 2.34 8.44 1.78
C LEU A 122 1.74 7.89 3.09
N SER A 123 0.74 8.58 3.63
CA SER A 123 0.03 8.13 4.84
C SER A 123 -0.63 6.76 4.64
N VAL A 124 -1.29 6.54 3.50
CA VAL A 124 -1.94 5.26 3.19
C VAL A 124 -0.91 4.14 3.05
N VAL A 125 0.19 4.39 2.32
CA VAL A 125 1.24 3.39 2.10
C VAL A 125 1.96 3.02 3.41
N THR A 126 2.19 4.00 4.29
CA THR A 126 2.75 3.74 5.62
C THR A 126 1.82 2.82 6.43
N ARG A 127 0.52 3.08 6.44
CA ARG A 127 -0.46 2.21 7.10
C ARG A 127 -0.50 0.80 6.51
N ILE A 128 -0.30 0.65 5.20
CA ILE A 128 -0.18 -0.67 4.55
C ILE A 128 1.07 -1.39 5.09
N SER A 129 2.20 -0.72 5.18
CA SER A 129 3.44 -1.29 5.73
C SER A 129 3.27 -1.75 7.17
N ASP A 130 2.62 -0.94 8.02
CA ASP A 130 2.33 -1.30 9.42
C ASP A 130 1.41 -2.53 9.51
N ALA A 131 0.38 -2.58 8.66
CA ALA A 131 -0.52 -3.73 8.58
C ALA A 131 0.22 -5.01 8.16
N GLN A 132 1.16 -4.93 7.20
CA GLN A 132 1.97 -6.07 6.77
C GLN A 132 2.89 -6.57 7.90
N THR A 133 3.45 -5.68 8.70
CA THR A 133 4.23 -6.04 9.89
C THR A 133 3.37 -6.79 10.91
N THR A 134 2.15 -6.34 11.13
CA THR A 134 1.19 -7.01 12.03
C THR A 134 0.83 -8.41 11.50
N ILE A 135 0.59 -8.53 10.18
CA ILE A 135 0.30 -9.83 9.54
C ILE A 135 1.50 -10.77 9.70
N ALA A 136 2.73 -10.29 9.49
CA ALA A 136 3.93 -11.10 9.65
C ALA A 136 4.04 -11.67 11.08
N SER A 137 3.81 -10.86 12.10
CA SER A 137 3.81 -11.31 13.51
C SER A 137 2.70 -12.35 13.79
N ALA A 138 1.49 -12.13 13.25
CA ALA A 138 0.40 -13.09 13.39
C ALA A 138 0.70 -14.43 12.70
N VAL A 139 1.39 -14.40 11.55
CA VAL A 139 1.83 -15.60 10.83
C VAL A 139 2.89 -16.38 11.60
N GLU A 140 3.82 -15.69 12.28
CA GLU A 140 4.79 -16.35 13.17
C GLU A 140 4.07 -17.08 14.32
N GLU A 141 3.10 -16.44 14.96
CA GLU A 141 2.29 -17.06 16.01
C GLU A 141 1.46 -18.24 15.49
N GLN A 142 0.83 -18.11 14.32
CA GLN A 142 0.12 -19.21 13.67
C GLN A 142 1.04 -20.39 13.33
N THR A 143 2.28 -20.11 12.91
CA THR A 143 3.28 -21.15 12.65
C THR A 143 3.61 -21.94 13.92
N ALA A 144 3.85 -21.25 15.03
CA ALA A 144 4.11 -21.88 16.31
C ALA A 144 2.93 -22.74 16.78
N THR A 145 1.72 -22.18 16.73
CA THR A 145 0.48 -22.89 17.10
C THR A 145 0.24 -24.12 16.22
N THR A 146 0.47 -23.99 14.89
CA THR A 146 0.30 -25.11 13.96
C THR A 146 1.28 -26.25 14.24
N ASN A 147 2.52 -25.93 14.59
CA ASN A 147 3.51 -26.92 15.00
C ASN A 147 3.10 -27.63 16.30
N GLU A 148 2.54 -26.92 17.26
CA GLU A 148 2.02 -27.50 18.49
C GLU A 148 0.80 -28.43 18.22
N ILE A 149 -0.12 -28.01 17.35
CA ILE A 149 -1.25 -28.84 16.91
C ILE A 149 -0.75 -30.14 16.26
N ASN A 150 0.24 -30.05 15.37
CA ASN A 150 0.81 -31.23 14.73
C ASN A 150 1.44 -32.21 15.73
N ARG A 151 2.12 -31.69 16.75
CA ARG A 151 2.68 -32.51 17.84
C ARG A 151 1.57 -33.20 18.63
N ASN A 152 0.54 -32.46 19.04
CA ASN A 152 -0.60 -32.98 19.79
C ASN A 152 -1.38 -34.05 18.99
N LEU A 153 -1.55 -33.84 17.68
CA LEU A 153 -2.16 -34.83 16.78
C LEU A 153 -1.34 -36.12 16.70
N SER A 154 0.00 -36.02 16.63
CA SER A 154 0.87 -37.19 16.63
C SER A 154 0.78 -37.97 17.94
N GLU A 155 0.74 -37.27 19.06
CA GLU A 155 0.59 -37.87 20.39
C GLU A 155 -0.79 -38.54 20.56
N ALA A 156 -1.86 -37.88 20.09
CA ALA A 156 -3.20 -38.47 20.09
C ALA A 156 -3.29 -39.72 19.18
N ALA A 157 -2.64 -39.70 18.02
CA ALA A 157 -2.58 -40.89 17.14
C ALA A 157 -1.84 -42.06 17.81
N HIS A 158 -0.72 -41.78 18.50
CA HIS A 158 0.02 -42.79 19.26
C HIS A 158 -0.86 -43.38 20.38
N GLY A 159 -1.49 -42.51 21.21
CA GLY A 159 -2.39 -42.96 22.28
C GLY A 159 -3.59 -43.78 21.76
N THR A 160 -4.13 -43.41 20.60
CA THR A 160 -5.19 -44.21 19.95
C THR A 160 -4.68 -45.58 19.54
N GLY A 161 -3.44 -45.68 19.04
CA GLY A 161 -2.81 -46.98 18.73
C GLY A 161 -2.63 -47.84 19.98
N GLU A 162 -2.22 -47.29 21.13
CA GLU A 162 -2.12 -48.01 22.38
C GLU A 162 -3.50 -48.51 22.89
N ILE A 163 -4.55 -47.68 22.72
CA ILE A 163 -5.92 -48.10 23.07
C ILE A 163 -6.35 -49.31 22.24
N VAL A 164 -6.08 -49.32 20.94
CA VAL A 164 -6.39 -50.46 20.06
C VAL A 164 -5.68 -51.74 20.54
N GLN A 165 -4.39 -51.66 20.86
CA GLN A 165 -3.64 -52.83 21.38
C GLN A 165 -4.21 -53.30 22.73
N ASN A 166 -4.58 -52.43 23.63
CA ASN A 166 -5.17 -52.76 24.92
C ASN A 166 -6.55 -53.46 24.74
N VAL A 167 -7.37 -52.98 23.78
CA VAL A 167 -8.65 -53.61 23.46
C VAL A 167 -8.47 -55.01 22.88
N GLU A 168 -7.49 -55.23 22.00
CA GLU A 168 -7.14 -56.55 21.49
C GLU A 168 -6.65 -57.49 22.63
N GLY A 169 -5.82 -57.00 23.54
CA GLY A 169 -5.39 -57.74 24.70
C GLY A 169 -6.57 -58.14 25.64
N LEU A 170 -7.49 -57.20 25.84
CA LEU A 170 -8.71 -57.46 26.63
C LEU A 170 -9.62 -58.50 25.97
N ALA A 171 -9.80 -58.45 24.66
CA ALA A 171 -10.55 -59.46 23.90
C ALA A 171 -9.91 -60.88 24.02
N ALA A 172 -8.58 -60.95 23.94
CA ALA A 172 -7.83 -62.21 24.13
C ALA A 172 -8.03 -62.78 25.55
N ALA A 173 -7.93 -61.91 26.60
CA ALA A 173 -8.15 -62.30 27.99
C ALA A 173 -9.60 -62.76 28.26
N ALA A 174 -10.61 -62.06 27.68
CA ALA A 174 -12.00 -62.45 27.77
C ALA A 174 -12.26 -63.84 27.15
N ASN A 175 -11.67 -64.10 25.96
CA ASN A 175 -11.71 -65.42 25.35
C ASN A 175 -11.02 -66.49 26.15
N GLY A 176 -9.91 -66.18 26.83
CA GLY A 176 -9.22 -67.09 27.77
C GLY A 176 -10.09 -67.42 28.98
N THR A 177 -10.73 -66.41 29.55
CA THR A 177 -11.65 -66.58 30.70
C THR A 177 -12.89 -67.43 30.32
N HIS A 178 -13.47 -67.18 29.12
CA HIS A 178 -14.58 -67.98 28.63
C HIS A 178 -14.22 -69.47 28.44
N ARG A 179 -13.04 -69.74 27.88
CA ARG A 179 -12.52 -71.14 27.77
C ARG A 179 -12.27 -71.78 29.13
N GLY A 180 -11.68 -71.07 30.09
CA GLY A 180 -11.46 -71.55 31.46
C GLY A 180 -12.77 -71.83 32.21
N ALA A 181 -13.78 -71.01 32.04
CA ALA A 181 -15.13 -71.26 32.59
C ALA A 181 -15.77 -72.54 31.99
N GLY A 182 -15.63 -72.75 30.67
CA GLY A 182 -16.11 -73.97 30.01
C GLY A 182 -15.41 -75.22 30.52
N GLN A 183 -14.09 -75.18 30.71
CA GLN A 183 -13.34 -76.30 31.31
C GLN A 183 -13.76 -76.60 32.76
N THR A 184 -13.99 -75.57 33.58
CA THR A 184 -14.45 -75.67 34.94
C THR A 184 -15.85 -76.36 34.99
N GLN A 185 -16.71 -75.96 34.09
CA GLN A 185 -18.06 -76.57 33.93
C GLN A 185 -17.97 -78.05 33.55
N GLN A 186 -17.08 -78.37 32.66
CA GLN A 186 -16.86 -79.80 32.25
C GLN A 186 -16.33 -80.63 33.43
N VAL A 187 -15.30 -80.14 34.12
CA VAL A 187 -14.74 -80.84 35.30
C VAL A 187 -15.77 -80.96 36.42
N SER A 188 -16.60 -79.98 36.67
CA SER A 188 -17.68 -80.04 37.64
C SER A 188 -18.73 -81.09 37.27
N SER A 189 -19.06 -81.19 36.01
CA SER A 189 -20.00 -82.21 35.49
C SER A 189 -19.40 -83.67 35.65
N GLU A 190 -18.11 -83.85 35.36
CA GLU A 190 -17.41 -85.13 35.53
C GLU A 190 -17.31 -85.53 37.02
N LEU A 191 -17.06 -84.58 37.91
CA LEU A 191 -17.06 -84.82 39.37
C LEU A 191 -18.45 -85.22 39.88
N ALA A 192 -19.52 -84.57 39.38
CA ALA A 192 -20.89 -84.93 39.73
C ALA A 192 -21.23 -86.32 39.26
N ARG A 193 -20.75 -86.71 38.09
CA ARG A 193 -20.95 -88.02 37.54
C ARG A 193 -20.19 -89.11 38.34
N MET A 194 -18.96 -88.87 38.68
CA MET A 194 -18.16 -89.78 39.54
C MET A 194 -18.81 -89.90 40.94
N ALA A 195 -19.31 -88.82 41.54
CA ALA A 195 -20.00 -88.90 42.83
C ALA A 195 -21.28 -89.75 42.77
N ALA A 196 -22.00 -89.76 41.65
CA ALA A 196 -23.19 -90.57 41.43
C ALA A 196 -22.86 -92.07 41.20
N VAL A 197 -21.66 -92.40 40.82
CA VAL A 197 -21.20 -93.80 40.63
C VAL A 197 -20.68 -94.47 41.92
N LEU A 198 -20.33 -93.62 42.88
CA LEU A 198 -19.78 -94.04 44.21
C LEU A 198 -20.90 -94.19 45.28
N GLN A 199 -22.12 -93.91 44.98
CA GLN A 199 -23.34 -94.23 45.77
C GLN A 199 -24.02 -95.48 45.23
#